data_c2d1d22ee70ab2f57d3ba1e118e71894
#
_entry.id   c2d1d22ee70ab2f57d3ba1e118e71894
#
_cell.length_a   1.000
_cell.length_b   1.000
_cell.length_c   1.000
_cell.angle_alpha   90.00
_cell.angle_beta   90.00
_cell.angle_gamma   90.00
#
_symmetry.space_group_name_H-M   'P 1'
#
loop_
_entity.id
_entity.type
_entity.pdbx_description
1 polymer ?
#
loop_
_entity_poly.entity_id
_entity_poly.type
_entity_poly.pdbx_seq_one_letter_code
_entity_poly.pdbx_strand_id
1 'polypeptide(L)'
;IRDSNNSLNSSVSYSKTFRGYPSVNMSISASHSQNTRSNSVNLVLPTFQGSMERIYPFVKRNSQKKGILKNINMQYNFRGENRVTTTDSLFLKKEMFDDAKYGMRHTIPISTNFKLLKHLSVSMSGNYEEVWTGSTLQRSDYDPETESSGEKIEIKGFDRFGQYNFGMGIGTTVYGFCLLYTSPSPR
;
A
#
# COMPACT_ATOMS: atom_id res chain seq x y z
N ILE A 1 -18.89 -23.60 -29.83
CA ILE A 1 -17.51 -23.07 -30.03
C ILE A 1 -16.99 -22.79 -28.64
N ARG A 2 -16.06 -23.65 -28.15
CA ARG A 2 -15.38 -23.40 -26.87
C ARG A 2 -14.38 -22.26 -27.11
N ASP A 3 -14.63 -21.11 -26.52
CA ASP A 3 -13.64 -20.06 -26.40
C ASP A 3 -12.54 -20.56 -25.45
N SER A 4 -11.49 -21.12 -26.00
CA SER A 4 -10.31 -21.48 -25.22
C SER A 4 -9.51 -20.20 -24.97
N ASN A 5 -9.53 -19.76 -23.73
CA ASN A 5 -8.72 -18.65 -23.26
C ASN A 5 -7.26 -19.15 -23.19
N ASN A 6 -6.46 -18.87 -24.22
CA ASN A 6 -5.05 -19.25 -24.27
C ASN A 6 -4.21 -18.20 -23.56
N SER A 7 -4.21 -18.23 -22.25
CA SER A 7 -3.31 -17.41 -21.42
C SER A 7 -2.22 -18.28 -20.80
N LEU A 8 -0.98 -17.86 -20.96
CA LEU A 8 0.19 -18.45 -20.32
C LEU A 8 0.65 -17.51 -19.20
N ASN A 9 0.75 -18.05 -17.99
CA ASN A 9 1.20 -17.29 -16.82
C ASN A 9 2.36 -18.03 -16.15
N SER A 10 3.41 -17.31 -15.85
CA SER A 10 4.58 -17.82 -15.13
C SER A 10 5.00 -16.81 -14.08
N SER A 11 5.41 -17.27 -12.91
CA SER A 11 5.95 -16.40 -11.89
C SER A 11 7.02 -17.12 -11.08
N VAL A 12 7.99 -16.35 -10.64
CA VAL A 12 9.02 -16.78 -9.69
C VAL A 12 9.11 -15.74 -8.58
N SER A 13 9.29 -16.19 -7.35
CA SER A 13 9.46 -15.30 -6.20
C SER A 13 10.46 -15.87 -5.22
N TYR A 14 11.21 -14.97 -4.60
CA TYR A 14 12.10 -15.26 -3.48
C TYR A 14 11.82 -14.29 -2.35
N SER A 15 11.74 -14.80 -1.13
CA SER A 15 11.53 -13.97 0.04
C SER A 15 12.52 -14.33 1.15
N LYS A 16 12.94 -13.31 1.90
CA LYS A 16 13.85 -13.47 3.03
C LYS A 16 13.44 -12.56 4.17
N THR A 17 13.41 -13.14 5.37
CA THR A 17 13.20 -12.41 6.61
C THR A 17 14.53 -12.20 7.29
N PHE A 18 14.88 -10.93 7.50
CA PHE A 18 16.03 -10.54 8.32
C PHE A 18 15.56 -10.41 9.76
N ARG A 19 15.98 -11.36 10.58
CA ARG A 19 15.65 -11.38 12.01
C ARG A 19 16.53 -10.39 12.75
N GLY A 20 15.91 -9.39 13.34
CA GLY A 20 16.56 -8.34 14.09
C GLY A 20 15.54 -7.48 14.82
N TYR A 21 15.93 -6.32 15.28
CA TYR A 21 14.98 -5.33 15.76
C TYR A 21 15.28 -3.98 15.08
N PRO A 22 14.36 -3.52 14.23
CA PRO A 22 13.15 -4.21 13.76
C PRO A 22 13.45 -5.40 12.84
N SER A 23 12.56 -6.39 12.77
CA SER A 23 12.64 -7.41 11.73
C SER A 23 12.19 -6.82 10.39
N VAL A 24 12.82 -7.27 9.30
CA VAL A 24 12.54 -6.80 7.96
C VAL A 24 12.28 -7.99 7.06
N ASN A 25 11.14 -7.99 6.39
CA ASN A 25 10.81 -8.95 5.34
C ASN A 25 11.08 -8.30 3.99
N MET A 26 11.81 -8.97 3.14
CA MET A 26 12.05 -8.53 1.76
C MET A 26 11.69 -9.65 0.80
N SER A 27 11.09 -9.29 -0.31
CA SER A 27 10.81 -10.21 -1.41
C SER A 27 11.12 -9.58 -2.76
N ILE A 28 11.56 -10.43 -3.66
CA ILE A 28 11.72 -10.11 -5.07
C ILE A 28 10.92 -11.12 -5.87
N SER A 29 10.20 -10.65 -6.87
CA SER A 29 9.44 -11.53 -7.76
C SER A 29 9.50 -11.03 -9.20
N ALA A 30 9.27 -11.97 -10.10
CA ALA A 30 9.10 -11.71 -11.51
C ALA A 30 7.86 -12.47 -11.99
N SER A 31 7.04 -11.85 -12.81
CA SER A 31 5.88 -12.48 -13.41
C SER A 31 5.79 -12.15 -14.89
N HIS A 32 5.33 -13.15 -15.64
CA HIS A 32 5.08 -13.11 -17.07
C HIS A 32 3.65 -13.57 -17.32
N SER A 33 2.92 -12.82 -18.13
CA SER A 33 1.58 -13.18 -18.59
C SER A 33 1.48 -12.92 -20.09
N GLN A 34 1.10 -13.92 -20.84
CA GLN A 34 0.96 -13.84 -22.30
C GLN A 34 -0.45 -14.27 -22.69
N ASN A 35 -1.09 -13.51 -23.55
CA ASN A 35 -2.34 -13.88 -24.18
C ASN A 35 -2.07 -14.16 -25.67
N THR A 36 -2.19 -15.42 -26.07
CA THR A 36 -1.87 -15.87 -27.43
C THR A 36 -2.92 -15.42 -28.45
N ARG A 37 -4.13 -15.03 -28.02
CA ARG A 37 -5.17 -14.54 -28.92
C ARG A 37 -4.93 -13.09 -29.34
N SER A 38 -4.49 -12.26 -28.39
CA SER A 38 -4.20 -10.84 -28.64
C SER A 38 -2.71 -10.58 -28.88
N ASN A 39 -1.87 -11.60 -28.86
CA ASN A 39 -0.41 -11.51 -28.97
C ASN A 39 0.20 -10.51 -27.98
N SER A 40 -0.48 -10.29 -26.83
CA SER A 40 0.00 -9.38 -25.81
C SER A 40 0.82 -10.11 -24.75
N VAL A 41 1.95 -9.52 -24.39
CA VAL A 41 2.85 -9.99 -23.34
C VAL A 41 2.98 -8.91 -22.28
N ASN A 42 2.68 -9.28 -21.03
CA ASN A 42 2.87 -8.42 -19.87
C ASN A 42 3.96 -9.04 -18.99
N LEU A 43 4.98 -8.26 -18.74
CA LEU A 43 6.08 -8.59 -17.84
C LEU A 43 6.07 -7.64 -16.66
N VAL A 44 6.17 -8.17 -15.46
CA VAL A 44 6.44 -7.39 -14.26
C VAL A 44 7.71 -7.95 -13.64
N LEU A 45 8.84 -7.29 -13.90
CA LEU A 45 10.15 -7.76 -13.44
C LEU A 45 11.16 -6.58 -13.36
N PRO A 46 11.83 -6.46 -12.23
CA PRO A 46 11.51 -7.11 -10.97
C PRO A 46 10.38 -6.39 -10.21
N THR A 47 9.69 -7.10 -9.33
CA THR A 47 8.94 -6.49 -8.24
C THR A 47 9.72 -6.67 -6.96
N PHE A 48 10.05 -5.56 -6.29
CA PHE A 48 10.64 -5.55 -4.97
C PHE A 48 9.58 -5.17 -3.94
N GLN A 49 9.53 -5.90 -2.85
CA GLN A 49 8.69 -5.55 -1.71
C GLN A 49 9.50 -5.66 -0.43
N GLY A 50 9.30 -4.72 0.46
CA GLY A 50 9.87 -4.76 1.78
C GLY A 50 8.90 -4.25 2.83
N SER A 51 8.88 -4.91 3.96
CA SER A 51 8.08 -4.50 5.11
C SER A 51 8.93 -4.61 6.37
N MET A 52 8.95 -3.53 7.13
CA MET A 52 9.58 -3.46 8.44
C MET A 52 8.52 -3.71 9.51
N GLU A 53 8.87 -4.54 10.49
CA GLU A 53 8.05 -4.77 11.66
C GLU A 53 7.75 -3.47 12.41
N ARG A 54 6.60 -3.46 13.08
CA ARG A 54 6.16 -2.34 13.91
C ARG A 54 7.18 -1.99 14.98
N ILE A 55 7.62 -0.74 14.98
CA ILE A 55 8.52 -0.18 15.98
C ILE A 55 7.80 0.84 16.87
N TYR A 56 8.34 1.02 18.07
CA TYR A 56 7.89 2.00 19.05
C TYR A 56 9.04 2.95 19.33
N PRO A 57 9.17 4.06 18.60
CA PRO A 57 10.36 4.90 18.63
C PRO A 57 10.65 5.52 20.02
N PHE A 58 9.61 5.70 20.84
CA PHE A 58 9.71 6.30 22.17
C PHE A 58 9.82 5.28 23.32
N VAL A 59 10.01 3.99 23.00
CA VAL A 59 10.10 2.92 24.00
C VAL A 59 11.44 2.22 23.90
N LYS A 60 12.19 2.15 24.98
CA LYS A 60 13.39 1.29 25.06
C LYS A 60 12.95 -0.18 24.95
N ARG A 61 13.76 -1.01 24.30
CA ARG A 61 13.46 -2.42 23.95
C ARG A 61 12.89 -3.28 25.10
N ASN A 62 13.26 -2.99 26.35
CA ASN A 62 12.85 -3.77 27.52
C ASN A 62 11.99 -2.95 28.51
N SER A 63 11.44 -1.82 28.14
CA SER A 63 10.66 -1.00 29.05
C SER A 63 9.14 -1.17 28.82
N GLN A 64 8.36 -0.99 29.90
CA GLN A 64 6.90 -1.05 29.81
C GLN A 64 6.35 0.11 28.96
N LYS A 65 5.36 -0.21 28.11
CA LYS A 65 4.64 0.76 27.26
C LYS A 65 3.62 1.54 28.09
N LYS A 66 4.07 2.42 28.99
CA LYS A 66 3.16 3.29 29.79
C LYS A 66 3.24 4.72 29.27
N GLY A 67 2.07 5.34 29.04
CA GLY A 67 1.93 6.73 28.60
C GLY A 67 1.61 6.90 27.11
N ILE A 68 1.10 8.04 26.73
CA ILE A 68 0.57 8.35 25.39
C ILE A 68 1.66 8.22 24.33
N LEU A 69 2.82 8.85 24.55
CA LEU A 69 3.93 8.84 23.58
C LEU A 69 4.53 7.45 23.39
N LYS A 70 4.54 6.61 24.42
CA LYS A 70 5.10 5.26 24.34
C LYS A 70 4.22 4.28 23.55
N ASN A 71 2.97 4.63 23.29
CA ASN A 71 2.07 3.84 22.47
C ASN A 71 2.15 4.20 20.98
N ILE A 72 2.87 5.28 20.65
CA ILE A 72 3.10 5.63 19.24
C ILE A 72 3.93 4.53 18.60
N ASN A 73 3.41 3.98 17.52
CA ASN A 73 4.07 2.96 16.72
C ASN A 73 4.07 3.37 15.25
N MET A 74 5.05 2.89 14.53
CA MET A 74 5.19 3.10 13.11
C MET A 74 5.71 1.85 12.42
N GLN A 75 5.37 1.71 11.15
CA GLN A 75 5.90 0.70 10.24
C GLN A 75 6.43 1.38 8.99
N TYR A 76 7.23 0.67 8.24
CA TYR A 76 7.65 1.12 6.93
C TYR A 76 7.45 -0.01 5.92
N ASN A 77 6.78 0.30 4.83
CA ASN A 77 6.57 -0.62 3.73
C ASN A 77 7.00 0.06 2.43
N PHE A 78 7.64 -0.68 1.57
CA PHE A 78 7.89 -0.22 0.21
C PHE A 78 7.58 -1.30 -0.80
N ARG A 79 7.18 -0.87 -2.00
CA ARG A 79 6.97 -1.71 -3.17
C ARG A 79 7.49 -0.97 -4.39
N GLY A 80 8.43 -1.59 -5.09
CA GLY A 80 8.90 -1.13 -6.38
C GLY A 80 8.58 -2.16 -7.44
N GLU A 81 8.16 -1.71 -8.61
CA GLU A 81 7.90 -2.60 -9.74
C GLU A 81 8.32 -1.95 -11.05
N ASN A 82 8.80 -2.79 -11.95
CA ASN A 82 9.01 -2.43 -13.33
C ASN A 82 8.06 -3.26 -14.19
N ARG A 83 7.19 -2.59 -14.94
CA ARG A 83 6.18 -3.20 -15.78
C ARG A 83 6.46 -2.89 -17.25
N VAL A 84 6.41 -3.92 -18.04
CA VAL A 84 6.56 -3.84 -19.49
C VAL A 84 5.36 -4.52 -20.14
N THR A 85 4.68 -3.82 -21.01
CA THR A 85 3.61 -4.36 -21.86
C THR A 85 4.08 -4.30 -23.31
N THR A 86 4.12 -5.44 -23.97
CA THR A 86 4.63 -5.55 -25.32
C THR A 86 3.82 -6.58 -26.14
N THR A 87 4.14 -6.70 -27.40
CA THR A 87 3.62 -7.75 -28.26
C THR A 87 4.67 -8.85 -28.45
N ASP A 88 4.21 -10.03 -28.82
CA ASP A 88 5.08 -11.20 -29.03
C ASP A 88 6.23 -10.94 -30.05
N SER A 89 5.97 -10.10 -31.06
CA SER A 89 6.94 -9.71 -32.09
C SER A 89 8.05 -8.77 -31.55
N LEU A 90 7.81 -8.03 -30.48
CA LEU A 90 8.76 -7.10 -29.86
C LEU A 90 9.42 -7.66 -28.60
N PHE A 91 9.10 -8.90 -28.24
CA PHE A 91 9.64 -9.54 -27.04
C PHE A 91 11.18 -9.61 -27.06
N LEU A 92 11.80 -9.13 -25.98
CA LEU A 92 13.26 -9.00 -25.80
C LEU A 92 13.97 -8.05 -26.79
N LYS A 93 13.24 -7.22 -27.54
CA LYS A 93 13.84 -6.17 -28.35
C LYS A 93 14.03 -4.88 -27.53
N LYS A 94 14.86 -3.97 -28.05
CA LYS A 94 15.18 -2.71 -27.38
C LYS A 94 13.93 -1.86 -27.10
N GLU A 95 13.00 -1.83 -28.04
CA GLU A 95 11.75 -1.07 -27.97
C GLU A 95 10.91 -1.49 -26.74
N MET A 96 10.95 -2.77 -26.39
CA MET A 96 10.28 -3.29 -25.19
C MET A 96 10.82 -2.65 -23.90
N PHE A 97 12.12 -2.42 -23.82
CA PHE A 97 12.74 -1.83 -22.63
C PHE A 97 12.56 -0.31 -22.58
N ASP A 98 12.46 0.33 -23.74
CA ASP A 98 12.21 1.78 -23.84
C ASP A 98 10.78 2.15 -23.37
N ASP A 99 9.82 1.22 -23.45
CA ASP A 99 8.44 1.38 -22.98
C ASP A 99 8.22 0.87 -21.54
N ALA A 100 9.29 0.51 -20.86
CA ALA A 100 9.22 0.04 -19.48
C ALA A 100 8.76 1.15 -18.53
N LYS A 101 7.74 0.85 -17.72
CA LYS A 101 7.21 1.76 -16.69
C LYS A 101 7.64 1.27 -15.33
N TYR A 102 8.42 2.10 -14.64
CA TYR A 102 8.89 1.78 -13.31
C TYR A 102 8.35 2.77 -12.29
N GLY A 103 8.07 2.26 -11.11
CA GLY A 103 7.63 3.05 -10.00
C GLY A 103 7.92 2.41 -8.67
N MET A 104 8.00 3.22 -7.63
CA MET A 104 8.19 2.77 -6.26
C MET A 104 7.22 3.52 -5.34
N ARG A 105 6.59 2.78 -4.44
CA ARG A 105 5.67 3.32 -3.43
C ARG A 105 6.26 3.06 -2.05
N HIS A 106 6.29 4.11 -1.26
CA HIS A 106 6.67 4.10 0.15
C HIS A 106 5.45 4.39 1.00
N THR A 107 5.25 3.64 2.08
CA THR A 107 4.10 3.81 2.97
C THR A 107 4.57 3.75 4.42
N ILE A 108 4.23 4.76 5.19
CA ILE A 108 4.59 4.89 6.61
C ILE A 108 3.31 5.06 7.43
N PRO A 109 2.65 3.97 7.84
CA PRO A 109 1.54 4.06 8.78
C PRO A 109 2.07 4.32 10.19
N ILE A 110 1.45 5.29 10.85
CA ILE A 110 1.72 5.66 12.25
C ILE A 110 0.41 5.54 13.01
N SER A 111 0.44 4.93 14.19
CA SER A 111 -0.75 4.83 15.01
C SER A 111 -0.43 4.90 16.51
N THR A 112 -1.41 5.35 17.27
CA THR A 112 -1.35 5.34 18.73
C THR A 112 -2.72 5.11 19.33
N ASN A 113 -2.76 4.40 20.45
CA ASN A 113 -3.96 4.16 21.22
C ASN A 113 -3.66 4.43 22.69
N PHE A 114 -4.51 5.19 23.34
CA PHE A 114 -4.39 5.45 24.77
C PHE A 114 -5.76 5.65 25.42
N LYS A 115 -5.80 5.45 26.73
CA LYS A 115 -7.00 5.72 27.53
C LYS A 115 -6.87 7.06 28.21
N LEU A 116 -7.86 7.90 28.02
CA LEU A 116 -8.02 9.16 28.71
C LEU A 116 -9.09 8.99 29.81
N LEU A 117 -8.84 9.50 31.02
CA LEU A 117 -9.80 9.47 32.15
C LEU A 117 -10.36 8.07 32.45
N LYS A 118 -9.56 7.01 32.29
CA LYS A 118 -9.89 5.59 32.52
C LYS A 118 -10.99 4.99 31.62
N HIS A 119 -11.96 5.76 31.15
CA HIS A 119 -13.14 5.29 30.43
C HIS A 119 -13.17 5.70 28.96
N LEU A 120 -12.37 6.66 28.55
CA LEU A 120 -12.34 7.17 27.20
C LEU A 120 -11.14 6.57 26.45
N SER A 121 -11.41 5.79 25.43
CA SER A 121 -10.39 5.24 24.54
C SER A 121 -10.21 6.18 23.34
N VAL A 122 -9.00 6.64 23.13
CA VAL A 122 -8.63 7.49 21.99
C VAL A 122 -7.71 6.71 21.09
N SER A 123 -8.05 6.62 19.81
CA SER A 123 -7.22 6.05 18.76
C SER A 123 -6.90 7.12 17.74
N MET A 124 -5.65 7.22 17.35
CA MET A 124 -5.20 8.14 16.30
C MET A 124 -4.38 7.34 15.30
N SER A 125 -4.59 7.61 14.04
CA SER A 125 -3.83 6.98 12.94
C SER A 125 -3.48 8.02 11.90
N GLY A 126 -2.30 7.90 11.36
CA GLY A 126 -1.84 8.67 10.22
C GLY A 126 -1.16 7.73 9.22
N ASN A 127 -1.23 8.07 7.97
CA ASN A 127 -0.49 7.37 6.93
C ASN A 127 0.16 8.40 6.01
N TYR A 128 1.45 8.24 5.81
CA TYR A 128 2.19 8.96 4.78
C TYR A 128 2.51 7.98 3.65
N GLU A 129 2.19 8.37 2.44
CA GLU A 129 2.48 7.60 1.24
C GLU A 129 3.20 8.49 0.25
N GLU A 130 4.29 7.98 -0.31
CA GLU A 130 5.06 8.66 -1.35
C GLU A 130 5.26 7.70 -2.53
N VAL A 131 5.03 8.19 -3.72
CA VAL A 131 5.18 7.44 -4.97
C VAL A 131 6.24 8.12 -5.81
N TRP A 132 7.23 7.34 -6.24
CA TRP A 132 8.25 7.71 -7.19
C TRP A 132 7.95 7.02 -8.51
N THR A 133 8.00 7.75 -9.59
CA THR A 133 7.71 7.23 -10.92
C THR A 133 8.71 7.73 -11.94
N GLY A 134 8.97 6.92 -12.97
CA GLY A 134 9.83 7.28 -14.08
C GLY A 134 9.09 7.92 -15.26
N SER A 135 7.77 8.00 -15.18
CA SER A 135 6.97 8.70 -16.18
C SER A 135 5.70 9.26 -15.55
N THR A 136 5.27 10.42 -16.03
CA THR A 136 4.06 11.10 -15.59
C THR A 136 3.17 11.38 -16.78
N LEU A 137 1.86 11.22 -16.60
CA LEU A 137 0.86 11.60 -17.58
C LEU A 137 0.43 13.03 -17.32
N GLN A 138 0.78 13.93 -18.21
CA GLN A 138 0.30 15.31 -18.20
C GLN A 138 -0.79 15.47 -19.26
N ARG A 139 -1.85 16.18 -18.92
CA ARG A 139 -2.83 16.60 -19.91
C ARG A 139 -2.36 17.93 -20.50
N SER A 140 -2.25 18.00 -21.83
CA SER A 140 -2.06 19.26 -22.52
C SER A 140 -3.43 19.93 -22.63
N ASP A 141 -3.45 21.21 -22.29
CA ASP A 141 -4.52 22.16 -22.53
C ASP A 141 -5.95 21.67 -22.27
N TYR A 142 -6.42 21.89 -21.06
CA TYR A 142 -7.84 21.87 -20.77
C TYR A 142 -8.48 23.12 -21.34
N ASP A 143 -9.33 22.97 -22.35
CA ASP A 143 -10.14 24.06 -22.87
C ASP A 143 -11.45 24.13 -22.07
N PRO A 144 -11.63 25.17 -21.22
CA PRO A 144 -12.81 25.29 -20.39
C PRO A 144 -14.09 25.58 -21.19
N GLU A 145 -14.00 26.04 -22.45
CA GLU A 145 -15.17 26.35 -23.28
C GLU A 145 -15.77 25.10 -23.94
N THR A 146 -14.93 24.10 -24.23
CA THR A 146 -15.39 22.88 -24.90
C THR A 146 -15.51 21.67 -23.95
N GLU A 147 -15.17 21.84 -22.65
CA GLU A 147 -15.03 20.75 -21.68
C GLU A 147 -14.17 19.58 -22.19
N SER A 148 -13.38 19.82 -23.21
CA SER A 148 -12.51 18.83 -23.83
C SER A 148 -11.28 18.62 -22.96
N SER A 149 -11.11 17.42 -22.45
CA SER A 149 -9.86 17.04 -21.81
C SER A 149 -8.80 16.85 -22.89
N GLY A 150 -7.79 17.70 -22.89
CA GLY A 150 -6.68 17.63 -23.83
C GLY A 150 -5.99 16.26 -23.88
N GLU A 151 -5.20 16.06 -24.92
CA GLU A 151 -4.46 14.82 -25.15
C GLU A 151 -3.55 14.49 -23.98
N LYS A 152 -3.54 13.23 -23.56
CA LYS A 152 -2.65 12.75 -22.50
C LYS A 152 -1.25 12.54 -23.09
N ILE A 153 -0.32 13.36 -22.68
CA ILE A 153 1.09 13.26 -23.09
C ILE A 153 1.85 12.55 -21.95
N GLU A 154 2.57 11.50 -22.29
CA GLU A 154 3.47 10.84 -21.35
C GLU A 154 4.82 11.54 -21.37
N ILE A 155 5.19 12.12 -20.23
CA ILE A 155 6.50 12.76 -20.02
C ILE A 155 7.37 11.75 -19.29
N LYS A 156 8.46 11.32 -19.93
CA LYS A 156 9.48 10.48 -19.32
C LYS A 156 10.39 11.33 -18.45
N GLY A 157 10.54 10.96 -17.19
CA GLY A 157 11.38 11.66 -16.23
C GLY A 157 11.01 11.24 -14.82
N PHE A 158 11.94 11.40 -13.88
CA PHE A 158 11.67 11.13 -12.48
C PHE A 158 10.71 12.17 -11.92
N ASP A 159 9.62 11.68 -11.35
CA ASP A 159 8.65 12.50 -10.64
C ASP A 159 8.26 11.81 -9.33
N ARG A 160 7.83 12.63 -8.36
CA ARG A 160 7.38 12.16 -7.06
C ARG A 160 6.17 12.90 -6.59
N PHE A 161 5.24 12.20 -5.99
CA PHE A 161 4.14 12.81 -5.28
C PHE A 161 3.89 12.11 -3.95
N GLY A 162 3.56 12.89 -2.94
CA GLY A 162 3.26 12.42 -1.60
C GLY A 162 1.84 12.78 -1.20
N GLN A 163 1.23 11.90 -0.43
CA GLN A 163 -0.05 12.15 0.21
C GLN A 163 0.00 11.74 1.67
N TYR A 164 -0.80 12.39 2.47
CA TYR A 164 -0.97 12.02 3.88
C TYR A 164 -2.45 12.03 4.24
N ASN A 165 -2.82 11.15 5.14
CA ASN A 165 -4.13 11.14 5.76
C ASN A 165 -3.99 11.01 7.27
N PHE A 166 -4.98 11.50 7.98
CA PHE A 166 -5.05 11.44 9.42
C PHE A 166 -6.46 11.08 9.86
N GLY A 167 -6.57 10.19 10.83
CA GLY A 167 -7.83 9.77 11.43
C GLY A 167 -7.75 9.78 12.95
N MET A 168 -8.84 10.14 13.59
CA MET A 168 -8.99 10.09 15.05
C MET A 168 -10.32 9.47 15.41
N GLY A 169 -10.30 8.54 16.36
CA GLY A 169 -11.49 7.89 16.91
C GLY A 169 -11.52 8.04 18.43
N ILE A 170 -12.69 8.31 18.96
CA ILE A 170 -12.93 8.39 20.41
C ILE A 170 -14.08 7.45 20.74
N GLY A 171 -13.88 6.58 21.72
CA GLY A 171 -14.88 5.60 22.15
C GLY A 171 -14.95 5.49 23.67
N THR A 172 -16.16 5.29 24.20
CA THR A 172 -16.37 4.98 25.60
C THR A 172 -17.39 3.85 25.74
N THR A 173 -17.28 3.11 26.83
CA THR A 173 -18.26 2.08 27.19
C THR A 173 -19.08 2.57 28.38
N VAL A 174 -20.37 2.70 28.19
CA VAL A 174 -21.33 3.06 29.24
C VAL A 174 -22.00 1.78 29.72
N TYR A 175 -21.92 1.52 31.03
CA TYR A 175 -22.62 0.40 31.67
C TYR A 175 -23.89 0.92 32.33
N GLY A 176 -25.04 0.38 31.97
CA GLY A 176 -26.31 0.64 32.61
C GLY A 176 -26.75 -0.58 33.44
N PHE A 177 -27.20 -0.38 34.68
CA PHE A 177 -27.89 -1.42 35.45
C PHE A 177 -29.39 -1.27 35.26
N CYS A 178 -30.04 -2.32 34.76
CA CYS A 178 -31.50 -2.35 34.72
C CYS A 178 -32.02 -2.94 36.03
N LEU A 179 -32.59 -2.08 36.89
CA LEU A 179 -33.18 -2.48 38.17
C LEU A 179 -34.58 -3.12 38.05
N LEU A 180 -35.03 -3.41 36.83
CA LEU A 180 -36.38 -3.94 36.60
C LEU A 180 -36.54 -5.46 36.90
N TYR A 181 -35.50 -6.14 37.41
CA TYR A 181 -35.55 -7.59 37.67
C TYR A 181 -35.59 -7.98 39.14
N THR A 182 -35.95 -7.09 40.06
CA THR A 182 -36.09 -7.39 41.47
C THR A 182 -37.53 -7.16 42.03
N SER A 183 -38.53 -7.58 41.26
CA SER A 183 -39.87 -7.73 41.84
C SER A 183 -40.02 -9.18 42.26
N PRO A 184 -40.05 -9.52 43.58
CA PRO A 184 -40.37 -10.88 43.99
C PRO A 184 -41.81 -11.16 43.60
N SER A 185 -42.00 -12.28 42.89
CA SER A 185 -43.31 -12.83 42.56
C SER A 185 -44.10 -13.03 43.88
N PRO A 186 -45.30 -12.50 44.04
CA PRO A 186 -46.12 -12.83 45.19
C PRO A 186 -46.57 -14.28 45.13
N ARG A 187 -46.34 -15.03 46.18
CA ARG A 187 -46.91 -16.36 46.41
C ARG A 187 -48.40 -16.25 46.67
#